data_d97262e6635cf6c0b8e3811115ee8a0f
#
_entry.id   d97262e6635cf6c0b8e3811115ee8a0f
#
_cell.length_a   1.000
_cell.length_b   1.000
_cell.length_c   1.000
_cell.angle_alpha   90.00
_cell.angle_beta   90.00
_cell.angle_gamma   90.00
#
_symmetry.space_group_name_H-M   'P 1'
#
loop_
_entity.id
_entity.type
_entity.pdbx_description
1 polymer ?
#
loop_
_entity_poly.entity_id
_entity_poly.type
_entity_poly.pdbx_seq_one_letter_code
_entity_poly.pdbx_strand_id
1 'polypeptide(L)'
;MTLADTAAPEIAPDLLTDLLAFMSRPQSGDDEFNALALRLFAHQFRHNLAFQRYCQQQQKTVRTVKHWHDIPAVPINAFKDLTLSCVQPERCERVFMTSGTTRADIKGRHYHPHLRVYDQSMKLHFAQRFMRGTQQLRMGILFPTEDMMPNSSLAHYLALALDEFGADGSEYFIGPQGMDIDRLCETLAQVQRDGTPYALLGASYSFVHLMDELQQRGLTFA
;
A
#
# COMPACT_ATOMS: atom_id res chain seq x y z
N MET A 1 -36.97 -7.65 21.56
CA MET A 1 -35.79 -8.55 21.72
C MET A 1 -34.67 -7.92 20.92
N THR A 2 -33.93 -7.08 21.58
CA THR A 2 -32.84 -6.29 21.00
C THR A 2 -31.68 -7.26 20.70
N LEU A 3 -31.36 -7.40 19.41
CA LEU A 3 -30.13 -8.09 18.99
C LEU A 3 -28.95 -7.29 19.57
N ALA A 4 -28.26 -7.89 20.50
CA ALA A 4 -27.01 -7.33 21.05
C ALA A 4 -26.05 -7.13 19.87
N ASP A 5 -25.63 -5.90 19.71
CA ASP A 5 -24.56 -5.45 18.82
C ASP A 5 -23.26 -6.11 19.28
N THR A 6 -23.02 -7.35 18.86
CA THR A 6 -21.75 -8.03 19.07
C THR A 6 -20.78 -7.39 18.10
N ALA A 7 -20.10 -6.35 18.57
CA ALA A 7 -18.98 -5.74 17.87
C ALA A 7 -18.05 -6.84 17.35
N ALA A 8 -17.94 -6.96 16.02
CA ALA A 8 -16.95 -7.86 15.42
C ALA A 8 -15.57 -7.47 15.94
N PRO A 9 -14.74 -8.42 16.38
CA PRO A 9 -13.48 -8.09 17.00
C PRO A 9 -12.56 -7.45 15.95
N GLU A 10 -12.13 -6.24 16.23
CA GLU A 10 -10.87 -5.71 15.70
C GLU A 10 -9.77 -6.79 15.87
N ILE A 11 -8.70 -6.72 15.08
CA ILE A 11 -7.51 -7.54 15.37
C ILE A 11 -7.25 -7.42 16.87
N ALA A 12 -7.13 -8.56 17.55
CA ALA A 12 -6.87 -8.54 18.99
C ALA A 12 -5.69 -7.59 19.24
N PRO A 13 -5.79 -6.63 20.16
CA PRO A 13 -4.80 -5.57 20.33
C PRO A 13 -3.37 -6.07 20.50
N ASP A 14 -3.22 -7.25 21.13
CA ASP A 14 -1.95 -7.96 21.29
C ASP A 14 -1.40 -8.46 19.95
N LEU A 15 -2.23 -9.01 19.06
CA LEU A 15 -1.78 -9.52 17.74
C LEU A 15 -1.33 -8.39 16.83
N LEU A 16 -2.03 -7.25 16.85
CA LEU A 16 -1.61 -6.05 16.11
C LEU A 16 -0.29 -5.51 16.64
N THR A 17 -0.15 -5.40 17.96
CA THR A 17 1.08 -4.93 18.61
C THR A 17 2.27 -5.82 18.27
N ASP A 18 2.09 -7.15 18.33
CA ASP A 18 3.13 -8.11 17.97
C ASP A 18 3.52 -8.03 16.49
N LEU A 19 2.53 -7.84 15.59
CA LEU A 19 2.80 -7.67 14.16
C LEU A 19 3.62 -6.40 13.90
N LEU A 20 3.24 -5.27 14.49
CA LEU A 20 3.96 -4.01 14.33
C LEU A 20 5.38 -4.09 14.93
N ALA A 21 5.54 -4.73 16.08
CA ALA A 21 6.84 -4.98 16.69
C ALA A 21 7.72 -5.89 15.83
N PHE A 22 7.13 -6.96 15.26
CA PHE A 22 7.83 -7.87 14.34
C PHE A 22 8.35 -7.12 13.10
N MET A 23 7.51 -6.28 12.47
CA MET A 23 7.88 -5.49 11.28
C MET A 23 9.02 -4.51 11.55
N SER A 24 9.16 -4.02 12.80
CA SER A 24 10.22 -3.06 13.18
C SER A 24 11.59 -3.72 13.42
N ARG A 25 11.68 -5.05 13.44
CA ARG A 25 12.94 -5.74 13.72
C ARG A 25 13.81 -5.82 12.46
N PRO A 26 15.11 -5.56 12.56
CA PRO A 26 16.04 -5.61 11.42
C PRO A 26 16.17 -7.03 10.82
N GLN A 27 16.04 -8.04 11.67
CA GLN A 27 16.09 -9.47 11.31
C GLN A 27 15.08 -10.24 12.14
N SER A 28 14.38 -11.16 11.50
CA SER A 28 13.46 -12.10 12.15
C SER A 28 13.79 -13.50 11.66
N GLY A 29 13.73 -14.47 12.57
CA GLY A 29 13.93 -15.90 12.23
C GLY A 29 12.67 -16.52 11.63
N ASP A 30 12.86 -17.61 10.88
CA ASP A 30 11.76 -18.36 10.26
C ASP A 30 10.74 -18.87 11.28
N ASP A 31 11.19 -19.27 12.47
CA ASP A 31 10.32 -19.76 13.55
C ASP A 31 9.40 -18.63 14.08
N GLU A 32 9.94 -17.42 14.29
CA GLU A 32 9.14 -16.26 14.71
C GLU A 32 8.13 -15.86 13.64
N PHE A 33 8.58 -15.82 12.38
CA PHE A 33 7.69 -15.55 11.24
C PHE A 33 6.57 -16.58 11.19
N ASN A 34 6.90 -17.88 11.29
CA ASN A 34 5.93 -18.97 11.28
C ASN A 34 4.92 -18.83 12.41
N ALA A 35 5.38 -18.58 13.63
CA ALA A 35 4.51 -18.42 14.80
C ALA A 35 3.51 -17.25 14.61
N LEU A 36 3.98 -16.11 14.15
CA LEU A 36 3.13 -14.93 13.88
C LEU A 36 2.17 -15.19 12.72
N ALA A 37 2.63 -15.79 11.63
CA ALA A 37 1.82 -16.14 10.46
C ALA A 37 0.67 -17.10 10.83
N LEU A 38 0.92 -18.09 11.69
CA LEU A 38 -0.12 -19.01 12.17
C LEU A 38 -1.14 -18.33 13.09
N ARG A 39 -0.73 -17.34 13.89
CA ARG A 39 -1.65 -16.52 14.69
C ARG A 39 -2.53 -15.64 13.80
N LEU A 40 -1.95 -14.99 12.79
CA LEU A 40 -2.68 -14.21 11.79
C LEU A 40 -3.64 -15.10 10.98
N PHE A 41 -3.20 -16.29 10.57
CA PHE A 41 -4.06 -17.25 9.91
C PHE A 41 -5.25 -17.65 10.79
N ALA A 42 -5.03 -17.95 12.07
CA ALA A 42 -6.09 -18.30 12.99
C ALA A 42 -7.10 -17.16 13.18
N HIS A 43 -6.64 -15.90 13.22
CA HIS A 43 -7.49 -14.72 13.26
C HIS A 43 -8.32 -14.58 11.98
N GLN A 44 -7.66 -14.61 10.80
CA GLN A 44 -8.32 -14.55 9.50
C GLN A 44 -9.35 -15.68 9.32
N PHE A 45 -8.98 -16.90 9.67
CA PHE A 45 -9.87 -18.06 9.58
C PHE A 45 -11.13 -17.91 10.43
N ARG A 46 -11.04 -17.26 11.60
CA ARG A 46 -12.20 -17.05 12.48
C ARG A 46 -13.11 -15.91 12.02
N HIS A 47 -12.55 -14.84 11.49
CA HIS A 47 -13.24 -13.57 11.32
C HIS A 47 -13.49 -13.19 9.84
N ASN A 48 -12.82 -13.83 8.89
CA ASN A 48 -13.03 -13.64 7.46
C ASN A 48 -13.77 -14.84 6.88
N LEU A 49 -15.08 -14.73 6.78
CA LEU A 49 -15.96 -15.84 6.38
C LEU A 49 -15.63 -16.38 4.97
N ALA A 50 -15.30 -15.49 4.02
CA ALA A 50 -14.94 -15.90 2.67
C ALA A 50 -13.63 -16.70 2.65
N PHE A 51 -12.62 -16.24 3.38
CA PHE A 51 -11.36 -16.97 3.54
C PHE A 51 -11.54 -18.30 4.29
N GLN A 52 -12.36 -18.32 5.35
CA GLN A 52 -12.67 -19.55 6.07
C GLN A 52 -13.26 -20.62 5.15
N ARG A 53 -14.27 -20.27 4.35
CA ARG A 53 -14.90 -21.19 3.39
C ARG A 53 -13.88 -21.70 2.36
N TYR A 54 -13.04 -20.81 1.83
CA TYR A 54 -11.99 -21.19 0.90
C TYR A 54 -11.00 -22.19 1.53
N CYS A 55 -10.53 -21.93 2.75
CA CYS A 55 -9.63 -22.84 3.47
C CYS A 55 -10.30 -24.22 3.72
N GLN A 56 -11.57 -24.23 4.11
CA GLN A 56 -12.33 -25.48 4.34
C GLN A 56 -12.48 -26.30 3.06
N GLN A 57 -12.71 -25.67 1.90
CA GLN A 57 -12.72 -26.36 0.61
C GLN A 57 -11.37 -27.01 0.27
N GLN A 58 -10.26 -26.40 0.72
CA GLN A 58 -8.90 -26.94 0.59
C GLN A 58 -8.54 -27.92 1.72
N GLN A 59 -9.51 -28.31 2.57
CA GLN A 59 -9.31 -29.18 3.73
C GLN A 59 -8.27 -28.64 4.74
N LYS A 60 -8.07 -27.32 4.75
CA LYS A 60 -7.15 -26.61 5.64
C LYS A 60 -7.93 -25.90 6.76
N THR A 61 -7.48 -26.13 7.98
CA THR A 61 -8.06 -25.56 9.21
C THR A 61 -6.95 -25.13 10.16
N VAL A 62 -7.29 -24.38 11.20
CA VAL A 62 -6.34 -23.99 12.26
C VAL A 62 -5.69 -25.22 12.91
N ARG A 63 -6.36 -26.39 12.90
CA ARG A 63 -5.79 -27.63 13.44
C ARG A 63 -4.84 -28.33 12.46
N THR A 64 -5.07 -28.24 11.16
CA THR A 64 -4.28 -28.98 10.15
C THR A 64 -3.11 -28.17 9.59
N VAL A 65 -3.18 -26.84 9.57
CA VAL A 65 -2.08 -25.96 9.15
C VAL A 65 -1.09 -25.82 10.31
N LYS A 66 0.15 -26.28 10.08
CA LYS A 66 1.24 -26.26 11.07
C LYS A 66 2.41 -25.38 10.67
N HIS A 67 2.47 -25.01 9.39
CA HIS A 67 3.51 -24.16 8.85
C HIS A 67 2.88 -23.10 7.94
N TRP A 68 3.46 -21.92 7.87
CA TRP A 68 2.94 -20.81 7.07
C TRP A 68 2.82 -21.15 5.56
N HIS A 69 3.70 -22.02 5.05
CA HIS A 69 3.64 -22.55 3.68
C HIS A 69 2.36 -23.35 3.39
N ASP A 70 1.71 -23.89 4.44
CA ASP A 70 0.45 -24.63 4.31
C ASP A 70 -0.79 -23.75 4.27
N ILE A 71 -0.64 -22.46 4.54
CA ILE A 71 -1.76 -21.52 4.52
C ILE A 71 -2.22 -21.34 3.07
N PRO A 72 -3.51 -21.58 2.74
CA PRO A 72 -4.00 -21.45 1.38
C PRO A 72 -3.87 -20.01 0.86
N ALA A 73 -3.21 -19.84 -0.28
CA ALA A 73 -3.13 -18.56 -0.97
C ALA A 73 -4.44 -18.28 -1.73
N VAL A 74 -5.08 -17.16 -1.44
CA VAL A 74 -6.32 -16.74 -2.11
C VAL A 74 -5.98 -16.23 -3.52
N PRO A 75 -6.69 -16.69 -4.58
CA PRO A 75 -6.51 -16.17 -5.92
C PRO A 75 -6.80 -14.66 -5.98
N ILE A 76 -5.99 -13.91 -6.74
CA ILE A 76 -6.10 -12.45 -6.83
C ILE A 76 -7.49 -11.97 -7.29
N ASN A 77 -8.16 -12.75 -8.13
CA ASN A 77 -9.52 -12.41 -8.60
C ASN A 77 -10.56 -12.44 -7.48
N ALA A 78 -10.32 -13.17 -6.38
CA ALA A 78 -11.23 -13.20 -5.24
C ALA A 78 -11.47 -11.81 -4.62
N PHE A 79 -10.49 -10.90 -4.71
CA PHE A 79 -10.66 -9.52 -4.26
C PHE A 79 -11.67 -8.70 -5.08
N LYS A 80 -12.05 -9.19 -6.28
CA LYS A 80 -13.12 -8.59 -7.09
C LYS A 80 -14.50 -9.13 -6.72
N ASP A 81 -14.56 -10.42 -6.43
CA ASP A 81 -15.81 -11.15 -6.33
C ASP A 81 -16.28 -11.34 -4.87
N LEU A 82 -15.35 -11.24 -3.91
CA LEU A 82 -15.59 -11.54 -2.50
C LEU A 82 -15.21 -10.36 -1.59
N THR A 83 -15.95 -10.24 -0.49
CA THR A 83 -15.53 -9.37 0.63
C THR A 83 -14.54 -10.13 1.51
N LEU A 84 -13.26 -9.86 1.32
CA LEU A 84 -12.17 -10.43 2.10
C LEU A 84 -11.80 -9.47 3.24
N SER A 85 -12.55 -9.52 4.34
CA SER A 85 -12.36 -8.67 5.51
C SER A 85 -12.70 -9.42 6.79
N CYS A 86 -11.98 -9.10 7.88
CA CYS A 86 -12.27 -9.58 9.23
C CYS A 86 -13.31 -8.73 9.96
N VAL A 87 -13.61 -7.54 9.46
CA VAL A 87 -14.61 -6.61 9.99
C VAL A 87 -15.59 -6.23 8.87
N GLN A 88 -16.70 -5.63 9.23
CA GLN A 88 -17.64 -5.11 8.25
C GLN A 88 -16.99 -4.00 7.41
N PRO A 89 -17.20 -3.97 6.07
CA PRO A 89 -16.59 -2.98 5.18
C PRO A 89 -16.78 -1.52 5.63
N GLU A 90 -17.96 -1.21 6.18
CA GLU A 90 -18.36 0.12 6.65
C GLU A 90 -17.57 0.57 7.89
N ARG A 91 -16.91 -0.35 8.57
CA ARG A 91 -16.07 -0.10 9.75
C ARG A 91 -14.60 0.00 9.41
N CYS A 92 -14.23 -0.19 8.13
CA CYS A 92 -12.85 -0.04 7.69
C CYS A 92 -12.49 1.44 7.56
N GLU A 93 -11.32 1.80 8.08
CA GLU A 93 -10.75 3.14 7.95
C GLU A 93 -10.52 3.50 6.48
N ARG A 94 -10.12 2.51 5.67
CA ARG A 94 -9.83 2.70 4.25
C ARG A 94 -10.16 1.45 3.42
N VAL A 95 -10.54 1.70 2.16
CA VAL A 95 -10.67 0.65 1.14
C VAL A 95 -9.82 1.04 -0.05
N PHE A 96 -8.79 0.26 -0.35
CA PHE A 96 -8.04 0.43 -1.60
C PHE A 96 -8.67 -0.39 -2.71
N MET A 97 -8.67 0.18 -3.91
CA MET A 97 -9.29 -0.43 -5.10
C MET A 97 -8.28 -0.55 -6.24
N THR A 98 -8.38 -1.63 -7.01
CA THR A 98 -7.57 -1.80 -8.23
C THR A 98 -8.06 -0.87 -9.34
N SER A 99 -7.17 -0.55 -10.30
CA SER A 99 -7.50 0.30 -11.47
C SER A 99 -8.52 -0.31 -12.44
N GLY A 100 -8.81 -1.62 -12.34
CA GLY A 100 -9.86 -2.27 -13.15
C GLY A 100 -9.47 -2.62 -14.59
N THR A 101 -8.19 -2.89 -14.85
CA THR A 101 -7.66 -3.14 -16.22
C THR A 101 -8.22 -4.37 -16.94
N THR A 102 -8.70 -5.41 -16.24
CA THR A 102 -9.13 -6.68 -16.85
C THR A 102 -10.66 -6.80 -17.02
N ARG A 103 -11.43 -6.16 -16.16
CA ARG A 103 -12.89 -5.96 -16.21
C ARG A 103 -13.16 -4.57 -15.66
N ALA A 104 -13.44 -3.63 -16.55
CA ALA A 104 -13.62 -2.21 -16.20
C ALA A 104 -14.71 -1.98 -15.15
N ASP A 105 -15.68 -2.89 -15.05
CA ASP A 105 -16.87 -2.74 -14.23
C ASP A 105 -16.69 -3.21 -12.78
N ILE A 106 -15.71 -4.08 -12.49
CA ILE A 106 -15.51 -4.66 -11.15
C ILE A 106 -14.08 -4.43 -10.67
N LYS A 107 -13.93 -3.49 -9.74
CA LYS A 107 -12.64 -3.22 -9.07
C LYS A 107 -12.43 -4.18 -7.91
N GLY A 108 -11.23 -4.74 -7.81
CA GLY A 108 -10.82 -5.47 -6.61
C GLY A 108 -10.76 -4.51 -5.42
N ARG A 109 -11.22 -4.95 -4.25
CA ARG A 109 -11.27 -4.15 -3.02
C ARG A 109 -10.43 -4.80 -1.94
N HIS A 110 -9.57 -4.00 -1.36
CA HIS A 110 -8.75 -4.38 -0.21
C HIS A 110 -9.17 -3.52 0.99
N TYR A 111 -9.75 -4.17 1.98
CA TYR A 111 -10.34 -3.53 3.16
C TYR A 111 -9.30 -3.42 4.27
N HIS A 112 -9.09 -2.21 4.78
CA HIS A 112 -8.17 -1.92 5.86
C HIS A 112 -8.97 -1.44 7.09
N PRO A 113 -9.14 -2.27 8.11
CA PRO A 113 -9.78 -1.85 9.37
C PRO A 113 -9.08 -0.65 10.00
N HIS A 114 -7.75 -0.58 9.84
CA HIS A 114 -6.88 0.56 10.16
C HIS A 114 -5.66 0.55 9.24
N LEU A 115 -5.07 1.71 8.99
CA LEU A 115 -3.92 1.85 8.09
C LEU A 115 -2.56 1.56 8.75
N ARG A 116 -2.49 1.47 10.08
CA ARG A 116 -1.24 1.35 10.86
C ARG A 116 -0.25 0.31 10.32
N VAL A 117 -0.74 -0.88 9.92
CA VAL A 117 0.13 -1.94 9.37
C VAL A 117 0.68 -1.55 8.00
N TYR A 118 -0.18 -1.00 7.14
CA TYR A 118 0.21 -0.52 5.82
C TYR A 118 1.25 0.60 5.93
N ASP A 119 0.96 1.61 6.73
CA ASP A 119 1.80 2.80 6.91
C ASP A 119 3.18 2.44 7.47
N GLN A 120 3.21 1.61 8.52
CA GLN A 120 4.48 1.16 9.09
C GLN A 120 5.29 0.33 8.12
N SER A 121 4.65 -0.60 7.38
CA SER A 121 5.32 -1.41 6.35
C SER A 121 5.93 -0.54 5.28
N MET A 122 5.15 0.44 4.79
CA MET A 122 5.61 1.40 3.79
C MET A 122 6.81 2.20 4.29
N LYS A 123 6.70 2.85 5.44
CA LYS A 123 7.74 3.73 6.01
C LYS A 123 9.06 2.99 6.24
N LEU A 124 9.00 1.82 6.88
CA LEU A 124 10.18 1.01 7.16
C LEU A 124 10.88 0.54 5.86
N HIS A 125 10.09 0.05 4.91
CA HIS A 125 10.65 -0.46 3.66
C HIS A 125 11.20 0.67 2.78
N PHE A 126 10.51 1.79 2.69
CA PHE A 126 10.95 2.97 1.94
C PHE A 126 12.24 3.55 2.53
N ALA A 127 12.30 3.71 3.86
CA ALA A 127 13.52 4.14 4.55
C ALA A 127 14.72 3.23 4.24
N GLN A 128 14.51 1.91 4.33
CA GLN A 128 15.57 0.93 4.16
C GLN A 128 16.03 0.81 2.70
N ARG A 129 15.09 0.75 1.75
CA ARG A 129 15.38 0.38 0.36
C ARG A 129 15.59 1.56 -0.56
N PHE A 130 14.82 2.62 -0.36
CA PHE A 130 14.89 3.82 -1.20
C PHE A 130 15.78 4.90 -0.58
N MET A 131 15.51 5.32 0.65
CA MET A 131 16.27 6.40 1.31
C MET A 131 17.70 6.01 1.70
N ARG A 132 17.92 4.75 2.08
CA ARG A 132 19.27 4.18 2.38
C ARG A 132 20.12 5.05 3.31
N GLY A 133 19.50 5.58 4.36
CA GLY A 133 20.14 6.45 5.35
C GLY A 133 20.04 7.96 5.07
N THR A 134 19.58 8.37 3.90
CA THR A 134 19.18 9.76 3.64
C THR A 134 17.96 10.09 4.49
N GLN A 135 18.00 11.18 5.25
CA GLN A 135 16.91 11.56 6.15
C GLN A 135 15.73 12.17 5.36
N GLN A 136 16.03 13.12 4.50
CA GLN A 136 15.07 13.82 3.66
C GLN A 136 15.61 13.98 2.24
N LEU A 137 14.71 13.90 1.26
CA LEU A 137 15.02 14.05 -0.15
C LEU A 137 13.96 14.89 -0.82
N ARG A 138 14.36 15.86 -1.63
CA ARG A 138 13.41 16.61 -2.44
C ARG A 138 12.77 15.71 -3.50
N MET A 139 11.43 15.69 -3.56
CA MET A 139 10.67 14.75 -4.38
C MET A 139 9.66 15.46 -5.27
N GLY A 140 9.57 15.02 -6.52
CA GLY A 140 8.49 15.35 -7.44
C GLY A 140 7.54 14.17 -7.60
N ILE A 141 6.26 14.37 -7.35
CA ILE A 141 5.25 13.32 -7.40
C ILE A 141 4.48 13.39 -8.72
N LEU A 142 4.68 12.36 -9.55
CA LEU A 142 4.01 12.18 -10.84
C LEU A 142 2.79 11.26 -10.70
N PHE A 143 1.91 11.62 -9.79
CA PHE A 143 0.67 10.92 -9.50
C PHE A 143 -0.34 11.90 -8.86
N PRO A 144 -1.67 11.68 -9.01
CA PRO A 144 -2.66 12.48 -8.32
C PRO A 144 -2.55 12.39 -6.80
N THR A 145 -2.98 13.43 -6.11
CA THR A 145 -3.04 13.46 -4.65
C THR A 145 -4.04 12.43 -4.09
N GLU A 146 -3.95 12.16 -2.81
CA GLU A 146 -4.88 11.26 -2.10
C GLU A 146 -6.32 11.78 -2.15
N ASP A 147 -6.53 13.08 -2.07
CA ASP A 147 -7.86 13.70 -2.19
C ASP A 147 -8.49 13.47 -3.58
N MET A 148 -7.68 13.47 -4.62
CA MET A 148 -8.13 13.17 -5.99
C MET A 148 -8.40 11.69 -6.22
N MET A 149 -7.69 10.82 -5.52
CA MET A 149 -7.79 9.36 -5.65
C MET A 149 -7.85 8.64 -4.28
N PRO A 150 -8.90 8.84 -3.49
CA PRO A 150 -8.97 8.38 -2.09
C PRO A 150 -8.91 6.86 -1.92
N ASN A 151 -9.23 6.10 -2.97
CA ASN A 151 -9.17 4.63 -2.97
C ASN A 151 -7.89 4.07 -3.61
N SER A 152 -6.91 4.92 -3.94
CA SER A 152 -5.64 4.49 -4.52
C SER A 152 -4.61 4.22 -3.43
N SER A 153 -4.13 2.97 -3.34
CA SER A 153 -3.02 2.63 -2.45
C SER A 153 -1.71 3.32 -2.85
N LEU A 154 -1.53 3.62 -4.14
CA LEU A 154 -0.35 4.35 -4.61
C LEU A 154 -0.41 5.83 -4.22
N ALA A 155 -1.59 6.48 -4.31
CA ALA A 155 -1.75 7.86 -3.84
C ALA A 155 -1.41 7.97 -2.35
N HIS A 156 -1.95 7.06 -1.53
CA HIS A 156 -1.65 6.98 -0.09
C HIS A 156 -0.16 6.72 0.17
N TYR A 157 0.45 5.76 -0.55
CA TYR A 157 1.88 5.46 -0.45
C TYR A 157 2.76 6.70 -0.73
N LEU A 158 2.44 7.45 -1.80
CA LEU A 158 3.21 8.63 -2.20
C LEU A 158 3.00 9.81 -1.24
N ALA A 159 1.79 9.95 -0.68
CA ALA A 159 1.52 10.93 0.37
C ALA A 159 2.36 10.64 1.63
N LEU A 160 2.39 9.38 2.08
CA LEU A 160 3.23 8.97 3.21
C LEU A 160 4.74 9.17 2.93
N ALA A 161 5.19 8.89 1.70
CA ALA A 161 6.60 9.09 1.34
C ALA A 161 6.99 10.57 1.41
N LEU A 162 6.10 11.44 0.94
CA LEU A 162 6.30 12.88 0.96
C LEU A 162 6.27 13.44 2.38
N ASP A 163 5.32 13.01 3.20
CA ASP A 163 5.14 13.46 4.59
C ASP A 163 6.34 13.05 5.48
N GLU A 164 6.81 11.82 5.35
CA GLU A 164 7.87 11.29 6.22
C GLU A 164 9.28 11.65 5.74
N PHE A 165 9.53 11.70 4.43
CA PHE A 165 10.85 11.78 3.84
C PHE A 165 11.06 12.95 2.86
N GLY A 166 10.00 13.71 2.56
CA GLY A 166 10.07 14.85 1.65
C GLY A 166 10.85 16.02 2.26
N ALA A 167 11.85 16.53 1.55
CA ALA A 167 12.51 17.79 1.89
C ALA A 167 11.71 18.99 1.38
N ASP A 168 12.04 20.18 1.85
CA ASP A 168 11.45 21.45 1.39
C ASP A 168 11.53 21.58 -0.14
N GLY A 169 10.45 22.01 -0.74
CA GLY A 169 10.30 22.10 -2.19
C GLY A 169 9.92 20.78 -2.87
N SER A 170 9.55 19.76 -2.11
CA SER A 170 8.87 18.56 -2.65
C SER A 170 7.43 18.92 -3.05
N GLU A 171 6.94 18.41 -4.20
CA GLU A 171 5.66 18.82 -4.73
C GLU A 171 5.01 17.78 -5.65
N TYR A 172 3.70 17.97 -5.87
CA TYR A 172 2.93 17.20 -6.85
C TYR A 172 2.89 17.93 -8.19
N PHE A 173 3.06 17.16 -9.29
CA PHE A 173 2.98 17.69 -10.66
C PHE A 173 1.74 17.23 -11.42
N ILE A 174 0.87 16.43 -10.82
CA ILE A 174 -0.41 16.04 -11.44
C ILE A 174 -1.57 16.65 -10.64
N GLY A 175 -2.33 17.48 -11.31
CA GLY A 175 -3.53 18.12 -10.81
C GLY A 175 -4.76 17.78 -11.66
N PRO A 176 -5.91 18.47 -11.43
CA PRO A 176 -7.15 18.25 -12.18
C PRO A 176 -7.04 18.45 -13.70
N GLN A 177 -6.06 19.24 -14.15
CA GLN A 177 -5.79 19.53 -15.56
C GLN A 177 -4.77 18.56 -16.19
N GLY A 178 -4.29 17.57 -15.44
CA GLY A 178 -3.24 16.65 -15.86
C GLY A 178 -1.87 17.00 -15.29
N MET A 179 -0.81 16.56 -15.97
CA MET A 179 0.58 16.82 -15.57
C MET A 179 1.00 18.23 -15.99
N ASP A 180 1.51 18.99 -15.03
CA ASP A 180 2.11 20.30 -15.26
C ASP A 180 3.57 20.14 -15.75
N ILE A 181 3.71 19.83 -17.03
CA ILE A 181 4.99 19.57 -17.68
C ILE A 181 5.91 20.78 -17.64
N ASP A 182 5.37 21.99 -17.80
CA ASP A 182 6.20 23.21 -17.84
C ASP A 182 6.86 23.44 -16.48
N ARG A 183 6.08 23.40 -15.41
CA ARG A 183 6.60 23.51 -14.04
C ARG A 183 7.58 22.38 -13.69
N LEU A 184 7.29 21.14 -14.12
CA LEU A 184 8.18 20.02 -13.91
C LEU A 184 9.54 20.24 -14.61
N CYS A 185 9.55 20.68 -15.88
CA CYS A 185 10.78 20.98 -16.63
C CYS A 185 11.58 22.12 -15.98
N GLU A 186 10.90 23.19 -15.51
CA GLU A 186 11.55 24.27 -14.77
C GLU A 186 12.20 23.79 -13.48
N THR A 187 11.48 22.95 -12.71
CA THR A 187 12.00 22.34 -11.48
C THR A 187 13.22 21.46 -11.76
N LEU A 188 13.15 20.58 -12.77
CA LEU A 188 14.26 19.71 -13.14
C LEU A 188 15.47 20.51 -13.61
N ALA A 189 15.28 21.56 -14.40
CA ALA A 189 16.35 22.45 -14.82
C ALA A 189 17.00 23.19 -13.63
N GLN A 190 16.20 23.59 -12.64
CA GLN A 190 16.71 24.22 -11.42
C GLN A 190 17.52 23.23 -10.59
N VAL A 191 16.98 22.03 -10.33
CA VAL A 191 17.65 20.95 -9.58
C VAL A 191 18.98 20.58 -10.22
N GLN A 192 19.02 20.49 -11.55
CA GLN A 192 20.27 20.20 -12.28
C GLN A 192 21.30 21.31 -12.13
N ARG A 193 20.89 22.59 -12.17
CA ARG A 193 21.80 23.73 -11.93
C ARG A 193 22.35 23.74 -10.50
N ASP A 194 21.51 23.42 -9.54
CA ASP A 194 21.87 23.42 -8.11
C ASP A 194 22.71 22.19 -7.72
N GLY A 195 22.72 21.14 -8.56
CA GLY A 195 23.41 19.89 -8.28
C GLY A 195 22.87 19.15 -7.06
N THR A 196 21.57 19.38 -6.70
CA THR A 196 20.94 18.76 -5.53
C THR A 196 20.29 17.44 -5.90
N PRO A 197 20.36 16.42 -5.04
CA PRO A 197 19.62 15.18 -5.27
C PRO A 197 18.11 15.42 -5.34
N TYR A 198 17.47 14.82 -6.34
CA TYR A 198 16.03 14.92 -6.57
C TYR A 198 15.44 13.58 -6.99
N ALA A 199 14.30 13.21 -6.46
CA ALA A 199 13.62 11.97 -6.83
C ALA A 199 12.29 12.26 -7.52
N LEU A 200 12.02 11.58 -8.63
CA LEU A 200 10.69 11.52 -9.24
C LEU A 200 10.02 10.20 -8.85
N LEU A 201 8.84 10.29 -8.26
CA LEU A 201 8.02 9.16 -7.84
C LEU A 201 6.67 9.19 -8.55
N GLY A 202 6.17 8.04 -9.01
CA GLY A 202 4.90 8.01 -9.70
C GLY A 202 4.58 6.66 -10.32
N ALA A 203 3.51 6.62 -11.14
CA ALA A 203 3.13 5.43 -11.90
C ALA A 203 3.91 5.36 -13.23
N SER A 204 4.09 4.15 -13.76
CA SER A 204 4.83 3.93 -15.01
C SER A 204 4.33 4.77 -16.18
N TYR A 205 3.01 4.91 -16.33
CA TYR A 205 2.44 5.72 -17.41
C TYR A 205 2.77 7.22 -17.31
N SER A 206 2.89 7.73 -16.08
CA SER A 206 3.30 9.12 -15.88
C SER A 206 4.72 9.37 -16.37
N PHE A 207 5.62 8.39 -16.17
CA PHE A 207 6.98 8.46 -16.69
C PHE A 207 7.03 8.34 -18.22
N VAL A 208 6.22 7.46 -18.81
CA VAL A 208 6.11 7.36 -20.28
C VAL A 208 5.68 8.72 -20.86
N HIS A 209 4.61 9.30 -20.30
CA HIS A 209 4.13 10.62 -20.74
C HIS A 209 5.21 11.71 -20.57
N LEU A 210 5.91 11.73 -19.45
CA LEU A 210 7.01 12.66 -19.24
C LEU A 210 8.11 12.49 -20.29
N MET A 211 8.53 11.24 -20.56
CA MET A 211 9.59 10.96 -21.54
C MET A 211 9.20 11.39 -22.97
N ASP A 212 7.94 11.14 -23.36
CA ASP A 212 7.43 11.55 -24.67
C ASP A 212 7.45 13.09 -24.81
N GLU A 213 7.03 13.81 -23.77
CA GLU A 213 7.04 15.28 -23.74
C GLU A 213 8.47 15.85 -23.78
N LEU A 214 9.40 15.27 -23.01
CA LEU A 214 10.81 15.68 -23.02
C LEU A 214 11.43 15.46 -24.40
N GLN A 215 11.14 14.34 -25.04
CA GLN A 215 11.63 14.04 -26.40
C GLN A 215 11.09 15.04 -27.42
N GLN A 216 9.79 15.37 -27.40
CA GLN A 216 9.18 16.36 -28.28
C GLN A 216 9.78 17.77 -28.12
N ARG A 217 10.15 18.12 -26.90
CA ARG A 217 10.76 19.42 -26.57
C ARG A 217 12.29 19.44 -26.78
N GLY A 218 12.90 18.30 -27.09
CA GLY A 218 14.36 18.17 -27.21
C GLY A 218 15.11 18.43 -25.91
N LEU A 219 14.46 18.16 -24.76
CA LEU A 219 15.04 18.36 -23.41
C LEU A 219 15.61 17.08 -22.86
N THR A 220 16.76 17.20 -22.19
CA THR A 220 17.43 16.14 -21.45
C THR A 220 17.88 16.66 -20.09
N PHE A 221 17.72 15.86 -19.06
CA PHE A 221 18.20 16.15 -17.72
C PHE A 221 19.15 15.02 -17.28
N ALA A 222 20.25 15.37 -16.57
CA ALA A 222 21.29 14.46 -16.11
C ALA A 222 21.01 13.99 -14.68
#